data_13bb5474de343ac4a91bacb029a2a3ec
#
_entry.id   13bb5474de343ac4a91bacb029a2a3ec
#
_cell.length_a   1.000
_cell.length_b   1.000
_cell.length_c   1.000
_cell.angle_alpha   90.00
_cell.angle_beta   90.00
_cell.angle_gamma   90.00
#
_symmetry.space_group_name_H-M   'P 1'
#
loop_
_entity.id
_entity.type
_entity.pdbx_description
1 polymer ?
#
loop_
_entity_poly.entity_id
_entity_poly.type
_entity_poly.pdbx_seq_one_letter_code
_entity_poly.pdbx_strand_id
1 'polypeptide(L)'
;ATTVADARRVVEVAQDTGRKLVVGYILRHHPSWQRLIAEARALGGPYVFRLNLNQQSSGATWAVHKALMQTTPPIVDCGVHYVDVMCQITDARPVEVRGMGLRLSDEIAPDMYNYGHFQVIFDDGSLGWYEAGWGPMMSDTAFFVKDVVSPNGAVSIRMSEAARSDDIDTHTQTSKLRLHRVGEPDQDLSMAGEPGHQQLCDAEAAFMARAIAEDIDL
;
A
#
# COMPACT_ATOMS: atom_id res chain seq x y z
N ALA A 1 -8.69 -5.12 12.07
CA ALA A 1 -9.97 -5.84 11.99
C ALA A 1 -10.00 -6.66 10.70
N THR A 2 -10.42 -7.91 10.77
CA THR A 2 -10.46 -8.82 9.61
C THR A 2 -11.80 -8.80 8.87
N THR A 3 -12.82 -8.20 9.47
CA THR A 3 -14.12 -8.01 8.85
C THR A 3 -14.57 -6.56 8.88
N VAL A 4 -15.45 -6.17 7.95
CA VAL A 4 -16.06 -4.84 7.92
C VAL A 4 -16.91 -4.59 9.19
N ALA A 5 -17.60 -5.62 9.69
CA ALA A 5 -18.39 -5.52 10.91
C ALA A 5 -17.53 -5.19 12.13
N ASP A 6 -16.39 -5.88 12.29
CA ASP A 6 -15.46 -5.60 13.38
C ASP A 6 -14.80 -4.23 13.23
N ALA A 7 -14.46 -3.81 12.02
CA ALA A 7 -13.91 -2.48 11.77
C ALA A 7 -14.92 -1.38 12.20
N ARG A 8 -16.17 -1.51 11.81
CA ARG A 8 -17.24 -0.58 12.22
C ARG A 8 -17.39 -0.54 13.75
N ARG A 9 -17.43 -1.69 14.39
CA ARG A 9 -17.54 -1.79 15.84
C ARG A 9 -16.38 -1.09 16.56
N VAL A 10 -15.15 -1.22 16.04
CA VAL A 10 -13.97 -0.52 16.62
C VAL A 10 -14.13 0.99 16.49
N VAL A 11 -14.57 1.49 15.32
CA VAL A 11 -14.83 2.92 15.10
C VAL A 11 -15.93 3.43 16.02
N GLU A 12 -17.05 2.73 16.13
CA GLU A 12 -18.17 3.07 17.01
C GLU A 12 -17.72 3.16 18.48
N VAL A 13 -16.98 2.18 18.96
CA VAL A 13 -16.46 2.19 20.34
C VAL A 13 -15.50 3.37 20.57
N ALA A 14 -14.63 3.69 19.61
CA ALA A 14 -13.74 4.84 19.71
C ALA A 14 -14.53 6.16 19.81
N GLN A 15 -15.57 6.32 18.99
CA GLN A 15 -16.47 7.49 19.01
C GLN A 15 -17.25 7.57 20.30
N ASP A 16 -17.90 6.48 20.74
CA ASP A 16 -18.73 6.44 21.95
C ASP A 16 -17.93 6.72 23.23
N THR A 17 -16.65 6.32 23.23
CA THR A 17 -15.77 6.52 24.38
C THR A 17 -14.91 7.80 24.31
N GLY A 18 -14.95 8.51 23.20
CA GLY A 18 -14.09 9.67 22.92
C GLY A 18 -12.60 9.33 22.92
N ARG A 19 -12.23 8.08 22.58
CA ARG A 19 -10.84 7.66 22.55
C ARG A 19 -10.25 7.81 21.16
N LYS A 20 -8.97 8.21 21.09
CA LYS A 20 -8.24 8.30 19.83
C LYS A 20 -8.06 6.91 19.23
N LEU A 21 -8.27 6.80 17.93
CA LEU A 21 -8.06 5.59 17.13
C LEU A 21 -7.16 5.93 15.95
N VAL A 22 -6.03 5.26 15.83
CA VAL A 22 -5.13 5.35 14.68
C VAL A 22 -5.03 3.98 14.04
N VAL A 23 -5.11 3.93 12.72
CA VAL A 23 -4.89 2.71 11.94
C VAL A 23 -3.46 2.70 11.44
N GLY A 24 -2.77 1.54 11.55
CA GLY A 24 -1.37 1.33 11.20
C GLY A 24 -1.05 1.43 9.72
N TYR A 25 -1.24 2.60 9.14
CA TYR A 25 -0.88 2.87 7.74
C TYR A 25 0.52 3.51 7.69
N ILE A 26 1.55 2.68 7.87
CA ILE A 26 2.94 3.13 7.98
C ILE A 26 3.43 3.97 6.78
N LEU A 27 2.86 3.78 5.58
CA LEU A 27 3.21 4.59 4.42
C LEU A 27 2.84 6.07 4.58
N ARG A 28 1.91 6.40 5.47
CA ARG A 28 1.59 7.79 5.84
C ARG A 28 2.75 8.50 6.53
N HIS A 29 3.66 7.76 7.15
CA HIS A 29 4.85 8.27 7.85
C HIS A 29 6.12 8.19 6.99
N HIS A 30 6.03 7.62 5.77
CA HIS A 30 7.17 7.44 4.89
C HIS A 30 7.38 8.68 4.00
N PRO A 31 8.53 9.37 4.09
CA PRO A 31 8.75 10.64 3.37
C PRO A 31 8.65 10.52 1.85
N SER A 32 9.09 9.41 1.29
CA SER A 32 9.00 9.18 -0.15
C SER A 32 7.57 8.94 -0.63
N TRP A 33 6.76 8.23 0.16
CA TRP A 33 5.35 8.04 -0.14
C TRP A 33 4.56 9.35 0.01
N GLN A 34 4.86 10.14 1.03
CA GLN A 34 4.31 11.50 1.16
C GLN A 34 4.66 12.37 -0.06
N ARG A 35 5.92 12.25 -0.54
CA ARG A 35 6.33 12.98 -1.75
C ARG A 35 5.61 12.47 -3.00
N LEU A 36 5.46 11.15 -3.18
CA LEU A 36 4.69 10.57 -4.29
C LEU A 36 3.25 11.07 -4.29
N ILE A 37 2.58 11.06 -3.13
CA ILE A 37 1.22 11.56 -2.96
C ILE A 37 1.12 13.04 -3.33
N ALA A 38 2.07 13.87 -2.86
CA ALA A 38 2.10 15.30 -3.15
C ALA A 38 2.29 15.58 -4.65
N GLU A 39 3.22 14.87 -5.32
CA GLU A 39 3.44 15.04 -6.77
C GLU A 39 2.25 14.55 -7.59
N ALA A 40 1.64 13.42 -7.21
CA ALA A 40 0.42 12.93 -7.87
C ALA A 40 -0.72 13.96 -7.76
N ARG A 41 -0.97 14.49 -6.56
CA ARG A 41 -1.99 15.54 -6.36
C ARG A 41 -1.69 16.81 -7.17
N ALA A 42 -0.43 17.21 -7.27
CA ALA A 42 0.00 18.37 -8.05
C ALA A 42 -0.22 18.18 -9.57
N LEU A 43 -0.17 16.94 -10.06
CA LEU A 43 -0.51 16.62 -11.45
C LEU A 43 -2.03 16.76 -11.71
N GLY A 44 -2.87 16.54 -10.70
CA GLY A 44 -4.33 16.57 -10.81
C GLY A 44 -4.92 15.33 -11.47
N GLY A 45 -6.18 15.02 -11.11
CA GLY A 45 -6.92 13.84 -11.60
C GLY A 45 -7.70 14.08 -12.90
N PRO A 46 -8.47 13.08 -13.37
CA PRO A 46 -8.59 11.76 -12.77
C PRO A 46 -7.31 10.92 -12.88
N TYR A 47 -7.17 9.90 -12.01
CA TYR A 47 -5.95 9.11 -11.91
C TYR A 47 -6.13 7.67 -12.36
N VAL A 48 -5.03 7.07 -12.88
CA VAL A 48 -4.88 5.62 -12.99
C VAL A 48 -3.80 5.19 -12.01
N PHE A 49 -4.20 4.40 -11.01
CA PHE A 49 -3.29 3.79 -10.05
C PHE A 49 -2.91 2.39 -10.50
N ARG A 50 -1.62 2.13 -10.67
CA ARG A 50 -1.06 0.80 -10.94
C ARG A 50 -0.10 0.43 -9.83
N LEU A 51 -0.57 -0.38 -8.89
CA LEU A 51 0.18 -0.71 -7.69
C LEU A 51 0.19 -2.21 -7.47
N ASN A 52 1.31 -2.75 -7.01
CA ASN A 52 1.40 -4.16 -6.65
C ASN A 52 2.37 -4.41 -5.50
N LEU A 53 2.29 -5.59 -4.91
CA LEU A 53 3.28 -6.14 -4.01
C LEU A 53 3.31 -7.67 -4.15
N ASN A 54 4.17 -8.18 -5.01
CA ASN A 54 4.40 -9.61 -5.16
C ASN A 54 5.70 -10.00 -4.46
N GLN A 55 5.67 -11.04 -3.64
CA GLN A 55 6.81 -11.49 -2.86
C GLN A 55 7.15 -12.94 -3.18
N GLN A 56 8.34 -13.14 -3.74
CA GLN A 56 8.91 -14.48 -3.89
C GLN A 56 9.44 -14.92 -2.52
N SER A 57 8.59 -15.55 -1.73
CA SER A 57 8.94 -15.97 -0.38
C SER A 57 9.30 -17.45 -0.31
N SER A 58 10.37 -17.77 0.41
CA SER A 58 10.86 -19.13 0.63
C SER A 58 11.30 -19.34 2.08
N GLY A 59 11.54 -20.56 2.48
CA GLY A 59 12.06 -20.89 3.80
C GLY A 59 11.26 -20.28 4.95
N ALA A 60 11.92 -19.51 5.81
CA ALA A 60 11.32 -18.89 6.99
C ALA A 60 10.25 -17.85 6.60
N THR A 61 10.49 -17.05 5.56
CA THR A 61 9.52 -16.05 5.07
C THR A 61 8.25 -16.72 4.56
N TRP A 62 8.39 -17.82 3.82
CA TRP A 62 7.22 -18.60 3.38
C TRP A 62 6.45 -19.21 4.56
N ALA A 63 7.14 -19.67 5.60
CA ALA A 63 6.50 -20.17 6.81
C ALA A 63 5.66 -19.06 7.50
N VAL A 64 6.18 -17.85 7.59
CA VAL A 64 5.45 -16.68 8.13
C VAL A 64 4.22 -16.36 7.26
N HIS A 65 4.37 -16.30 5.95
CA HIS A 65 3.24 -16.03 5.04
C HIS A 65 2.15 -17.09 5.14
N LYS A 66 2.52 -18.38 5.23
CA LYS A 66 1.54 -19.46 5.47
C LYS A 66 0.79 -19.29 6.80
N ALA A 67 1.48 -18.84 7.84
CA ALA A 67 0.85 -18.58 9.13
C ALA A 67 -0.13 -17.40 9.06
N LEU A 68 0.22 -16.31 8.38
CA LEU A 68 -0.67 -15.17 8.13
C LEU A 68 -1.89 -15.59 7.31
N MET A 69 -1.69 -16.41 6.30
CA MET A 69 -2.77 -16.94 5.44
C MET A 69 -3.68 -17.97 6.10
N GLN A 70 -3.55 -18.22 7.41
CA GLN A 70 -4.63 -18.91 8.15
C GLN A 70 -5.90 -18.03 8.23
N THR A 71 -5.77 -16.73 8.13
CA THR A 71 -6.89 -15.77 8.25
C THR A 71 -6.91 -14.68 7.21
N THR A 72 -5.76 -14.30 6.62
CA THR A 72 -5.64 -13.08 5.84
C THR A 72 -4.80 -13.32 4.58
N PRO A 73 -5.38 -13.20 3.38
CA PRO A 73 -4.63 -13.32 2.13
C PRO A 73 -3.78 -12.08 1.84
N PRO A 74 -2.71 -12.19 1.00
CA PRO A 74 -1.81 -11.08 0.69
C PRO A 74 -2.53 -9.86 0.12
N ILE A 75 -3.59 -10.04 -0.65
CA ILE A 75 -4.36 -8.94 -1.24
C ILE A 75 -5.02 -8.06 -0.17
N VAL A 76 -5.34 -8.60 0.99
CA VAL A 76 -5.90 -7.87 2.12
C VAL A 76 -4.79 -7.32 2.99
N ASP A 77 -3.83 -8.14 3.39
CA ASP A 77 -2.75 -7.78 4.31
C ASP A 77 -1.91 -6.61 3.78
N CYS A 78 -1.47 -6.72 2.53
CA CYS A 78 -0.70 -5.66 1.88
C CYS A 78 -1.59 -4.58 1.26
N GLY A 79 -2.75 -4.96 0.72
CA GLY A 79 -3.62 -4.07 -0.07
C GLY A 79 -4.17 -2.88 0.68
N VAL A 80 -4.39 -3.00 1.99
CA VAL A 80 -4.90 -1.90 2.83
C VAL A 80 -4.01 -0.65 2.75
N HIS A 81 -2.71 -0.82 2.67
CA HIS A 81 -1.75 0.29 2.54
C HIS A 81 -1.90 1.03 1.21
N TYR A 82 -2.10 0.31 0.12
CA TYR A 82 -2.19 0.89 -1.22
C TYR A 82 -3.56 1.50 -1.50
N VAL A 83 -4.63 0.92 -0.96
CA VAL A 83 -5.96 1.54 -0.96
C VAL A 83 -5.93 2.87 -0.21
N ASP A 84 -5.26 2.92 0.93
CA ASP A 84 -5.06 4.14 1.70
C ASP A 84 -4.32 5.21 0.88
N VAL A 85 -3.24 4.83 0.17
CA VAL A 85 -2.51 5.76 -0.73
C VAL A 85 -3.41 6.27 -1.86
N MET A 86 -4.22 5.41 -2.50
CA MET A 86 -5.17 5.84 -3.51
C MET A 86 -6.14 6.88 -2.94
N CYS A 87 -6.73 6.61 -1.78
CA CYS A 87 -7.66 7.52 -1.11
C CYS A 87 -7.00 8.84 -0.69
N GLN A 88 -5.72 8.83 -0.32
CA GLN A 88 -4.98 10.05 -0.02
C GLN A 88 -4.69 10.91 -1.27
N ILE A 89 -4.60 10.30 -2.45
CA ILE A 89 -4.32 11.04 -3.70
C ILE A 89 -5.58 11.64 -4.28
N THR A 90 -6.67 10.87 -4.38
CA THR A 90 -7.86 11.32 -5.14
C THR A 90 -8.91 11.98 -4.28
N ASP A 91 -9.01 12.00 -3.05
CA ASP A 91 -10.12 12.53 -2.22
C ASP A 91 -11.54 12.04 -2.65
N ALA A 92 -11.63 11.19 -3.68
CA ALA A 92 -12.86 10.64 -4.22
C ALA A 92 -13.27 9.35 -3.49
N ARG A 93 -14.53 8.96 -3.62
CA ARG A 93 -15.05 7.76 -2.98
C ARG A 93 -15.01 6.57 -3.94
N PRO A 94 -14.59 5.37 -3.48
CA PRO A 94 -14.72 4.16 -4.28
C PRO A 94 -16.22 3.82 -4.46
N VAL A 95 -16.63 3.58 -5.70
CA VAL A 95 -18.03 3.28 -6.07
C VAL A 95 -18.22 1.87 -6.63
N GLU A 96 -17.16 1.27 -7.16
CA GLU A 96 -17.19 -0.10 -7.67
C GLU A 96 -15.85 -0.79 -7.40
N VAL A 97 -15.91 -2.06 -6.97
CA VAL A 97 -14.72 -2.90 -6.81
C VAL A 97 -14.98 -4.27 -7.44
N ARG A 98 -14.00 -4.75 -8.22
CA ARG A 98 -13.98 -6.09 -8.80
C ARG A 98 -12.67 -6.77 -8.44
N GLY A 99 -12.73 -7.93 -7.80
CA GLY A 99 -11.55 -8.67 -7.36
C GLY A 99 -11.59 -10.13 -7.76
N MET A 100 -10.41 -10.72 -7.91
CA MET A 100 -10.22 -12.13 -8.14
C MET A 100 -9.04 -12.63 -7.31
N GLY A 101 -9.12 -13.89 -6.86
CA GLY A 101 -8.04 -14.58 -6.15
C GLY A 101 -7.80 -15.96 -6.73
N LEU A 102 -6.57 -16.44 -6.60
CA LEU A 102 -6.16 -17.76 -7.04
C LEU A 102 -5.28 -18.42 -5.99
N ARG A 103 -5.58 -19.68 -5.68
CA ARG A 103 -4.75 -20.55 -4.86
C ARG A 103 -3.68 -21.21 -5.73
N LEU A 104 -2.43 -20.81 -5.52
CA LEU A 104 -1.26 -21.30 -6.27
C LEU A 104 -0.41 -22.31 -5.48
N SER A 105 -0.82 -22.69 -4.27
CA SER A 105 -0.08 -23.63 -3.42
C SER A 105 -1.04 -24.55 -2.66
N ASP A 106 -0.66 -25.82 -2.57
CA ASP A 106 -1.37 -26.80 -1.73
C ASP A 106 -0.97 -26.73 -0.24
N GLU A 107 0.04 -25.94 0.10
CA GLU A 107 0.51 -25.73 1.47
C GLU A 107 -0.34 -24.74 2.28
N ILE A 108 -1.32 -24.08 1.67
CA ILE A 108 -2.28 -23.18 2.32
C ILE A 108 -3.68 -23.80 2.38
N ALA A 109 -4.56 -23.25 3.22
CA ALA A 109 -5.91 -23.76 3.37
C ALA A 109 -6.67 -23.83 2.02
N PRO A 110 -7.58 -24.81 1.84
CA PRO A 110 -8.28 -25.00 0.55
C PRO A 110 -9.14 -23.82 0.10
N ASP A 111 -9.63 -23.03 1.03
CA ASP A 111 -10.48 -21.85 0.83
C ASP A 111 -9.67 -20.53 0.82
N MET A 112 -8.37 -20.63 1.00
CA MET A 112 -7.44 -19.49 0.97
C MET A 112 -6.80 -19.34 -0.41
N TYR A 113 -6.40 -18.11 -0.74
CA TYR A 113 -5.67 -17.78 -1.95
C TYR A 113 -4.40 -16.97 -1.63
N ASN A 114 -3.32 -17.27 -2.33
CA ASN A 114 -2.02 -16.62 -2.15
C ASN A 114 -1.64 -15.69 -3.30
N TYR A 115 -2.53 -15.52 -4.28
CA TYR A 115 -2.48 -14.48 -5.31
C TYR A 115 -3.85 -13.84 -5.44
N GLY A 116 -3.89 -12.54 -5.61
CA GLY A 116 -5.13 -11.83 -5.89
C GLY A 116 -4.88 -10.48 -6.53
N HIS A 117 -5.89 -9.99 -7.23
CA HIS A 117 -5.91 -8.60 -7.70
C HIS A 117 -7.32 -8.04 -7.63
N PHE A 118 -7.41 -6.71 -7.57
CA PHE A 118 -8.67 -6.01 -7.71
C PHE A 118 -8.53 -4.76 -8.58
N GLN A 119 -9.66 -4.32 -9.11
CA GLN A 119 -9.85 -3.01 -9.71
C GLN A 119 -10.85 -2.24 -8.87
N VAL A 120 -10.64 -0.93 -8.72
CA VAL A 120 -11.55 -0.01 -8.03
C VAL A 120 -11.81 1.19 -8.92
N ILE A 121 -13.08 1.61 -8.98
CA ILE A 121 -13.52 2.82 -9.67
C ILE A 121 -13.95 3.82 -8.61
N PHE A 122 -13.52 5.07 -8.75
CA PHE A 122 -13.88 6.19 -7.88
C PHE A 122 -14.91 7.09 -8.56
N ASP A 123 -15.65 7.88 -7.77
CA ASP A 123 -16.72 8.75 -8.26
C ASP A 123 -16.21 9.98 -9.05
N ASP A 124 -14.91 10.27 -9.03
CA ASP A 124 -14.26 11.26 -9.91
C ASP A 124 -13.79 10.67 -11.27
N GLY A 125 -14.03 9.38 -11.51
CA GLY A 125 -13.58 8.67 -12.71
C GLY A 125 -12.17 8.07 -12.58
N SER A 126 -11.49 8.24 -11.46
CA SER A 126 -10.20 7.58 -11.21
C SER A 126 -10.35 6.06 -11.16
N LEU A 127 -9.33 5.34 -11.63
CA LEU A 127 -9.27 3.87 -11.69
C LEU A 127 -8.05 3.36 -10.95
N GLY A 128 -8.25 2.46 -9.99
CA GLY A 128 -7.18 1.76 -9.28
C GLY A 128 -7.06 0.31 -9.72
N TRP A 129 -5.83 -0.16 -9.91
CA TRP A 129 -5.48 -1.57 -10.02
C TRP A 129 -4.45 -1.92 -8.96
N TYR A 130 -4.69 -3.00 -8.25
CA TYR A 130 -3.76 -3.53 -7.27
C TYR A 130 -3.68 -5.04 -7.34
N GLU A 131 -2.48 -5.59 -7.20
CA GLU A 131 -2.26 -7.03 -7.07
C GLU A 131 -1.27 -7.35 -5.94
N ALA A 132 -1.45 -8.51 -5.32
CA ALA A 132 -0.52 -9.07 -4.35
C ALA A 132 -0.45 -10.57 -4.47
N GLY A 133 0.76 -11.10 -4.26
CA GLY A 133 1.01 -12.53 -4.26
C GLY A 133 2.17 -12.91 -3.34
N TRP A 134 2.00 -14.03 -2.61
CA TRP A 134 3.02 -14.60 -1.74
C TRP A 134 3.32 -16.02 -2.12
N GLY A 135 4.60 -16.37 -2.18
CA GLY A 135 5.03 -17.75 -2.32
C GLY A 135 6.27 -17.94 -3.15
N PRO A 136 6.84 -19.16 -3.13
CA PRO A 136 8.04 -19.47 -3.89
C PRO A 136 7.84 -19.45 -5.42
N MET A 137 6.57 -19.45 -5.87
CA MET A 137 6.19 -19.37 -7.28
C MET A 137 6.12 -17.94 -7.82
N MET A 138 6.20 -16.90 -6.97
CA MET A 138 6.16 -15.51 -7.43
C MET A 138 7.43 -15.15 -8.19
N SER A 139 7.30 -14.32 -9.21
CA SER A 139 8.43 -13.80 -9.98
C SER A 139 9.16 -12.70 -9.21
N ASP A 140 10.49 -12.75 -9.21
CA ASP A 140 11.36 -11.71 -8.64
C ASP A 140 11.73 -10.63 -9.69
N THR A 141 11.19 -10.69 -10.90
CA THR A 141 11.46 -9.70 -11.95
C THR A 141 10.36 -8.67 -12.14
N ALA A 142 9.10 -9.05 -11.92
CA ALA A 142 7.93 -8.17 -12.09
C ALA A 142 7.19 -7.96 -10.78
N PHE A 143 7.91 -7.93 -9.67
CA PHE A 143 7.33 -7.88 -8.33
C PHE A 143 6.90 -6.47 -7.90
N PHE A 144 7.32 -5.43 -8.63
CA PHE A 144 7.17 -4.05 -8.17
C PHE A 144 6.69 -3.13 -9.28
N VAL A 145 5.46 -2.65 -9.15
CA VAL A 145 4.90 -1.52 -9.92
C VAL A 145 4.24 -0.56 -8.95
N LYS A 146 4.71 0.68 -8.92
CA LYS A 146 4.15 1.78 -8.12
C LYS A 146 4.10 3.01 -9.02
N ASP A 147 2.95 3.21 -9.65
CA ASP A 147 2.79 4.18 -10.71
C ASP A 147 1.41 4.85 -10.62
N VAL A 148 1.41 6.17 -10.70
CA VAL A 148 0.20 7.00 -10.71
C VAL A 148 0.24 7.85 -11.96
N VAL A 149 -0.73 7.65 -12.85
CA VAL A 149 -0.85 8.36 -14.11
C VAL A 149 -2.03 9.32 -14.03
N SER A 150 -1.88 10.50 -14.62
CA SER A 150 -2.91 11.52 -14.76
C SER A 150 -2.89 12.11 -16.17
N PRO A 151 -3.89 12.93 -16.56
CA PRO A 151 -3.85 13.62 -17.86
C PRO A 151 -2.64 14.54 -18.04
N ASN A 152 -2.02 15.01 -16.97
CA ASN A 152 -0.91 15.96 -17.01
C ASN A 152 0.47 15.30 -16.84
N GLY A 153 0.52 13.99 -16.62
CA GLY A 153 1.79 13.27 -16.45
C GLY A 153 1.67 12.04 -15.57
N ALA A 154 2.80 11.61 -15.00
CA ALA A 154 2.85 10.45 -14.13
C ALA A 154 3.91 10.62 -13.05
N VAL A 155 3.71 9.98 -11.91
CA VAL A 155 4.74 9.79 -10.88
C VAL A 155 4.90 8.30 -10.59
N SER A 156 6.14 7.82 -10.63
CA SER A 156 6.46 6.40 -10.48
C SER A 156 7.58 6.20 -9.48
N ILE A 157 7.49 5.14 -8.69
CA ILE A 157 8.62 4.69 -7.87
C ILE A 157 9.57 3.85 -8.75
N ARG A 158 10.85 4.16 -8.68
CA ARG A 158 11.92 3.37 -9.31
C ARG A 158 12.74 2.69 -8.24
N MET A 159 12.63 1.37 -8.21
CA MET A 159 13.41 0.55 -7.29
C MET A 159 14.89 0.49 -7.68
N SER A 160 15.73 0.25 -6.68
CA SER A 160 17.11 -0.15 -6.89
C SER A 160 17.18 -1.51 -7.61
N GLU A 161 18.18 -1.71 -8.47
CA GLU A 161 18.46 -3.01 -9.10
C GLU A 161 18.84 -4.11 -8.08
N ALA A 162 19.26 -3.71 -6.88
CA ALA A 162 19.58 -4.61 -5.78
C ALA A 162 18.36 -4.99 -4.92
N ALA A 163 17.19 -4.41 -5.19
CA ALA A 163 15.98 -4.69 -4.44
C ALA A 163 15.56 -6.16 -4.57
N ARG A 164 15.09 -6.73 -3.48
CA ARG A 164 14.59 -8.11 -3.40
C ARG A 164 13.14 -8.13 -2.98
N SER A 165 12.36 -9.00 -3.58
CA SER A 165 10.92 -9.09 -3.30
C SER A 165 10.59 -9.67 -1.93
N ASP A 166 11.51 -10.39 -1.29
CA ASP A 166 11.35 -10.99 0.04
C ASP A 166 11.91 -10.13 1.20
N ASP A 167 12.53 -8.99 0.90
CA ASP A 167 13.03 -8.05 1.89
C ASP A 167 11.95 -7.05 2.30
N ILE A 168 11.62 -7.01 3.58
CA ILE A 168 10.56 -6.15 4.13
C ILE A 168 10.86 -4.66 3.95
N ASP A 169 12.11 -4.23 4.03
CA ASP A 169 12.48 -2.83 3.81
C ASP A 169 12.31 -2.43 2.34
N THR A 170 12.58 -3.36 1.41
CA THR A 170 12.36 -3.15 -0.03
C THR A 170 10.90 -2.81 -0.37
N HIS A 171 9.93 -3.29 0.41
CA HIS A 171 8.50 -3.03 0.13
C HIS A 171 8.11 -1.57 0.37
N THR A 172 8.80 -0.88 1.24
CA THR A 172 8.51 0.50 1.61
C THR A 172 9.47 1.50 0.97
N GLN A 173 10.73 1.15 0.81
CA GLN A 173 11.75 2.01 0.20
C GLN A 173 11.47 2.29 -1.28
N THR A 174 11.83 3.48 -1.73
CA THR A 174 11.50 3.94 -3.08
C THR A 174 12.74 4.25 -3.92
N SER A 175 13.91 4.37 -3.33
CA SER A 175 15.18 4.79 -3.96
C SER A 175 15.08 6.07 -4.78
N LYS A 176 14.15 6.16 -5.72
CA LYS A 176 13.89 7.33 -6.56
C LYS A 176 12.42 7.40 -6.94
N LEU A 177 11.92 8.62 -7.05
CA LEU A 177 10.68 8.90 -7.77
C LEU A 177 11.03 9.45 -9.15
N ARG A 178 10.37 8.95 -10.19
CA ARG A 178 10.36 9.59 -11.50
C ARG A 178 9.09 10.38 -11.66
N LEU A 179 9.24 11.67 -11.95
CA LEU A 179 8.16 12.57 -12.27
C LEU A 179 8.22 12.90 -13.77
N HIS A 180 7.17 12.57 -14.47
CA HIS A 180 6.91 12.94 -15.84
C HIS A 180 5.81 14.02 -15.89
N ARG A 181 6.05 15.12 -16.57
CA ARG A 181 5.02 16.11 -16.91
C ARG A 181 4.91 16.23 -18.41
N VAL A 182 3.69 16.28 -18.92
CA VAL A 182 3.46 16.42 -20.37
C VAL A 182 4.11 17.70 -20.86
N GLY A 183 4.99 17.57 -21.87
CA GLY A 183 5.72 18.71 -22.45
C GLY A 183 6.99 19.13 -21.73
N GLU A 184 7.37 18.47 -20.65
CA GLU A 184 8.60 18.72 -19.91
C GLU A 184 9.53 17.50 -19.90
N PRO A 185 10.85 17.68 -19.71
CA PRO A 185 11.76 16.56 -19.48
C PRO A 185 11.44 15.83 -18.17
N ASP A 186 11.61 14.50 -18.18
CA ASP A 186 11.50 13.68 -16.97
C ASP A 186 12.46 14.12 -15.88
N GLN A 187 11.99 14.09 -14.62
CA GLN A 187 12.78 14.44 -13.45
C GLN A 187 12.91 13.22 -12.55
N ASP A 188 14.14 12.86 -12.17
CA ASP A 188 14.41 11.87 -11.13
C ASP A 188 14.60 12.61 -9.79
N LEU A 189 13.72 12.34 -8.84
CA LEU A 189 13.76 12.84 -7.47
C LEU A 189 14.44 11.78 -6.60
N SER A 190 15.65 12.08 -6.15
CA SER A 190 16.38 11.17 -5.25
C SER A 190 15.79 11.22 -3.86
N MET A 191 15.54 10.05 -3.30
CA MET A 191 15.03 9.87 -1.95
C MET A 191 16.15 9.27 -1.09
N ALA A 192 16.83 10.12 -0.34
CA ALA A 192 17.91 9.70 0.56
C ALA A 192 17.42 9.62 2.01
N GLY A 193 18.01 8.72 2.79
CA GLY A 193 17.73 8.61 4.21
C GLY A 193 16.33 8.03 4.50
N GLU A 194 15.84 7.15 3.64
CA GLU A 194 14.57 6.49 3.84
C GLU A 194 14.58 5.62 5.10
N PRO A 195 13.54 5.70 5.93
CA PRO A 195 13.44 4.86 7.13
C PRO A 195 13.21 3.39 6.74
N GLY A 196 13.74 2.48 7.56
CA GLY A 196 13.36 1.08 7.49
C GLY A 196 11.98 0.82 8.10
N HIS A 197 11.46 -0.38 7.93
CA HIS A 197 10.13 -0.77 8.38
C HIS A 197 9.90 -0.50 9.88
N GLN A 198 10.86 -0.86 10.75
CA GLN A 198 10.74 -0.63 12.19
C GLN A 198 10.64 0.87 12.52
N GLN A 199 11.42 1.71 11.87
CA GLN A 199 11.38 3.15 12.10
C GLN A 199 10.02 3.77 11.68
N LEU A 200 9.35 3.20 10.69
CA LEU A 200 7.99 3.63 10.30
C LEU A 200 6.96 3.23 11.37
N CYS A 201 7.07 2.03 11.93
CA CYS A 201 6.23 1.61 13.05
C CYS A 201 6.46 2.50 14.29
N ASP A 202 7.71 2.87 14.57
CA ASP A 202 8.05 3.78 15.68
C ASP A 202 7.48 5.19 15.44
N ALA A 203 7.53 5.68 14.19
CA ALA A 203 6.95 6.97 13.81
C ALA A 203 5.42 7.00 13.97
N GLU A 204 4.73 5.91 13.62
CA GLU A 204 3.30 5.74 13.85
C GLU A 204 2.95 5.75 15.34
N ALA A 205 3.68 4.97 16.15
CA ALA A 205 3.48 4.93 17.59
C ALA A 205 3.73 6.31 18.24
N ALA A 206 4.77 7.03 17.79
CA ALA A 206 5.05 8.40 18.23
C ALA A 206 3.93 9.38 17.82
N PHE A 207 3.37 9.22 16.62
CA PHE A 207 2.21 10.00 16.17
C PHE A 207 1.01 9.79 17.08
N MET A 208 0.67 8.54 17.41
CA MET A 208 -0.43 8.23 18.34
C MET A 208 -0.21 8.84 19.73
N ALA A 209 1.01 8.70 20.27
CA ALA A 209 1.36 9.28 21.57
C ALA A 209 1.20 10.82 21.57
N ARG A 210 1.66 11.48 20.51
CA ARG A 210 1.49 12.92 20.33
C ARG A 210 0.03 13.31 20.16
N ALA A 211 -0.74 12.56 19.38
CA ALA A 211 -2.17 12.83 19.18
C ALA A 211 -2.97 12.78 20.50
N ILE A 212 -2.58 11.90 21.42
CA ILE A 212 -3.17 11.85 22.76
C ILE A 212 -2.70 13.03 23.61
N ALA A 213 -1.40 13.34 23.63
CA ALA A 213 -0.82 14.37 24.49
C ALA A 213 -1.27 15.78 24.11
N GLU A 214 -1.43 16.06 22.83
CA GLU A 214 -1.77 17.37 22.27
C GLU A 214 -3.25 17.49 21.87
N ASP A 215 -4.05 16.45 22.14
CA ASP A 215 -5.47 16.35 21.79
C ASP A 215 -5.76 16.64 20.30
N ILE A 216 -4.88 16.13 19.42
CA ILE A 216 -5.04 16.30 17.96
C ILE A 216 -6.31 15.58 17.52
N ASP A 217 -7.14 16.24 16.72
CA ASP A 217 -8.27 15.62 16.03
C ASP A 217 -7.77 14.70 14.91
N LEU A 218 -8.39 13.49 14.78
CA LEU A 218 -7.90 12.39 13.91
C LEU A 218 -8.97 11.99 12.90
#